data_61174257cdde60c3f3584832f6e5b91e
#
_entry.id   61174257cdde60c3f3584832f6e5b91e
#
_cell.length_a   1.000
_cell.length_b   1.000
_cell.length_c   1.000
_cell.angle_alpha   90.00
_cell.angle_beta   90.00
_cell.angle_gamma   90.00
#
_symmetry.space_group_name_H-M   'P 1'
#
loop_
_entity.id
_entity.type
_entity.pdbx_description
1 polymer ?
#
loop_
_entity_poly.entity_id
_entity_poly.type
_entity_poly.pdbx_seq_one_letter_code
_entity_poly.pdbx_strand_id
1 'polypeptide(L)'
;MDLAQQKLILDTLSKHFNINVLLILPAILVILISVFKLPSLLGMGLAVVVSAAFAMVFQGVNFVDLMNYAFNGFSIETGVSIVDPMLNRGGVLSMSELLVTFMVASVMGAVITSTGILDVLAKNVLLKFIKNRTVLVFVTLVYCYVVNFLTAGGQTVSIIVTEQTFESTYEDMNVSRKVLSRTLEDSGTLSAPIVPWGVATIYVMGVLGCSTAYIPYAWFIFVVPIFSMICAITGIGIWDKEEKPVRK
;
A
#
# COMPACT_ATOMS: atom_id res chain seq x y z
N MET A 1 20.20 -18.49 0.17
CA MET A 1 19.94 -19.13 -1.13
C MET A 1 21.25 -19.74 -1.58
N ASP A 2 21.29 -21.05 -1.78
CA ASP A 2 22.54 -21.75 -2.13
C ASP A 2 22.91 -21.43 -3.58
N LEU A 3 24.21 -21.30 -3.88
CA LEU A 3 24.71 -21.05 -5.23
C LEU A 3 24.19 -22.08 -6.25
N ALA A 4 23.98 -23.32 -5.82
CA ALA A 4 23.39 -24.39 -6.63
C ALA A 4 21.94 -24.09 -6.99
N GLN A 5 21.13 -23.55 -6.08
CA GLN A 5 19.74 -23.17 -6.34
C GLN A 5 19.65 -21.98 -7.30
N GLN A 6 20.54 -20.98 -7.15
CA GLN A 6 20.58 -19.84 -8.06
C GLN A 6 20.89 -20.28 -9.50
N LYS A 7 21.85 -21.18 -9.65
CA LYS A 7 22.23 -21.72 -10.96
C LYS A 7 21.08 -22.51 -11.59
N LEU A 8 20.40 -23.36 -10.80
CA LEU A 8 19.23 -24.11 -11.25
C LEU A 8 18.11 -23.19 -11.76
N ILE A 9 17.82 -22.11 -11.05
CA ILE A 9 16.80 -21.11 -11.44
C ILE A 9 17.19 -20.45 -12.77
N LEU A 10 18.43 -19.97 -12.87
CA LEU A 10 18.93 -19.29 -14.08
C LEU A 10 18.92 -20.22 -15.31
N ASP A 11 19.37 -21.46 -15.14
CA ASP A 11 19.38 -22.46 -16.21
C ASP A 11 17.94 -22.80 -16.66
N THR A 12 17.02 -22.92 -15.72
CA THR A 12 15.59 -23.19 -16.01
C THR A 12 14.97 -22.02 -16.76
N LEU A 13 15.20 -20.78 -16.31
CA LEU A 13 14.66 -19.58 -16.97
C LEU A 13 15.25 -19.41 -18.37
N SER A 14 16.56 -19.58 -18.56
CA SER A 14 17.20 -19.44 -19.87
C SER A 14 16.80 -20.53 -20.86
N LYS A 15 16.34 -21.69 -20.38
CA LYS A 15 15.82 -22.78 -21.22
C LYS A 15 14.43 -22.49 -21.77
N HIS A 16 13.59 -21.81 -20.98
CA HIS A 16 12.19 -21.59 -21.32
C HIS A 16 11.91 -20.19 -21.87
N PHE A 17 12.79 -19.23 -21.63
CA PHE A 17 12.61 -17.84 -22.05
C PHE A 17 13.83 -17.32 -22.81
N ASN A 18 13.57 -16.52 -23.84
CA ASN A 18 14.62 -15.79 -24.55
C ASN A 18 14.98 -14.54 -23.73
N ILE A 19 16.03 -14.64 -22.92
CA ILE A 19 16.47 -13.55 -22.02
C ILE A 19 17.35 -12.58 -22.82
N ASN A 20 16.82 -11.36 -23.05
CA ASN A 20 17.52 -10.27 -23.74
C ASN A 20 17.51 -9.01 -22.85
N VAL A 21 18.61 -8.25 -22.91
CA VAL A 21 18.74 -6.98 -22.18
C VAL A 21 17.63 -5.99 -22.54
N LEU A 22 17.12 -6.02 -23.77
CA LEU A 22 16.00 -5.18 -24.21
C LEU A 22 14.71 -5.41 -23.43
N LEU A 23 14.53 -6.59 -22.81
CA LEU A 23 13.34 -6.90 -22.00
C LEU A 23 13.25 -6.09 -20.71
N ILE A 24 14.29 -5.34 -20.34
CA ILE A 24 14.27 -4.36 -19.24
C ILE A 24 13.54 -3.08 -19.66
N LEU A 25 13.36 -2.82 -20.95
CA LEU A 25 12.81 -1.55 -21.46
C LEU A 25 11.41 -1.20 -20.93
N PRO A 26 10.46 -2.14 -20.80
CA PRO A 26 9.15 -1.86 -20.19
C PRO A 26 9.27 -1.39 -18.73
N ALA A 27 10.19 -1.95 -17.94
CA ALA A 27 10.43 -1.52 -16.55
C ALA A 27 11.05 -0.12 -16.50
N ILE A 28 12.02 0.17 -17.37
CA ILE A 28 12.60 1.51 -17.53
C ILE A 28 11.53 2.52 -17.94
N LEU A 29 10.61 2.16 -18.82
CA LEU A 29 9.52 3.00 -19.25
C LEU A 29 8.63 3.44 -18.08
N VAL A 30 8.28 2.53 -17.17
CA VAL A 30 7.50 2.83 -15.97
C VAL A 30 8.23 3.84 -15.08
N ILE A 31 9.55 3.65 -14.89
CA ILE A 31 10.38 4.58 -14.10
C ILE A 31 10.39 5.97 -14.77
N LEU A 32 10.61 6.04 -16.08
CA LEU A 32 10.63 7.31 -16.80
C LEU A 32 9.29 8.05 -16.70
N ILE A 33 8.17 7.35 -16.87
CA ILE A 33 6.83 7.92 -16.75
C ILE A 33 6.61 8.50 -15.35
N SER A 34 7.08 7.81 -14.31
CA SER A 34 7.02 8.28 -12.93
C SER A 34 7.86 9.55 -12.71
N VAL A 35 9.08 9.59 -13.27
CA VAL A 35 9.97 10.76 -13.19
C VAL A 35 9.36 11.97 -13.90
N PHE A 36 8.72 11.77 -15.06
CA PHE A 36 8.03 12.83 -15.81
C PHE A 36 6.66 13.23 -15.22
N LYS A 37 6.26 12.64 -14.08
CA LYS A 37 4.99 12.91 -13.37
C LYS A 37 3.75 12.75 -14.27
N LEU A 38 3.80 11.87 -15.24
CA LEU A 38 2.64 11.54 -16.07
C LEU A 38 1.61 10.72 -15.25
N PRO A 39 0.32 10.77 -15.62
CA PRO A 39 -0.70 10.00 -14.92
C PRO A 39 -0.34 8.50 -14.86
N SER A 40 -0.31 7.93 -13.66
CA SER A 40 0.13 6.54 -13.41
C SER A 40 -0.69 5.52 -14.21
N LEU A 41 -1.99 5.77 -14.41
CA LEU A 41 -2.86 4.90 -15.21
C LEU A 41 -2.39 4.78 -16.66
N LEU A 42 -2.04 5.92 -17.29
CA LEU A 42 -1.49 5.93 -18.66
C LEU A 42 -0.14 5.24 -18.72
N GLY A 43 0.71 5.46 -17.70
CA GLY A 43 2.01 4.82 -17.59
C GLY A 43 1.95 3.32 -17.51
N MET A 44 1.09 2.80 -16.64
CA MET A 44 0.87 1.35 -16.52
C MET A 44 0.28 0.77 -17.80
N GLY A 45 -0.70 1.43 -18.42
CA GLY A 45 -1.29 0.99 -19.67
C GLY A 45 -0.27 0.90 -20.81
N LEU A 46 0.58 1.92 -20.96
CA LEU A 46 1.67 1.91 -21.96
C LEU A 46 2.69 0.78 -21.68
N ALA A 47 3.06 0.58 -20.40
CA ALA A 47 3.97 -0.50 -20.03
C ALA A 47 3.39 -1.87 -20.36
N VAL A 48 2.10 -2.10 -20.12
CA VAL A 48 1.41 -3.35 -20.51
C VAL A 48 1.45 -3.56 -22.03
N VAL A 49 1.12 -2.52 -22.83
CA VAL A 49 1.15 -2.60 -24.27
C VAL A 49 2.55 -2.89 -24.81
N VAL A 50 3.57 -2.19 -24.28
CA VAL A 50 4.97 -2.43 -24.67
C VAL A 50 5.42 -3.82 -24.27
N SER A 51 5.10 -4.28 -23.06
CA SER A 51 5.42 -5.65 -22.60
C SER A 51 4.75 -6.71 -23.47
N ALA A 52 3.50 -6.49 -23.88
CA ALA A 52 2.76 -7.36 -24.80
C ALA A 52 3.45 -7.46 -26.17
N ALA A 53 3.86 -6.31 -26.73
CA ALA A 53 4.61 -6.30 -27.99
C ALA A 53 5.95 -7.04 -27.88
N PHE A 54 6.67 -6.88 -26.76
CA PHE A 54 7.91 -7.58 -26.49
C PHE A 54 7.70 -9.10 -26.32
N ALA A 55 6.61 -9.52 -25.68
CA ALA A 55 6.26 -10.95 -25.57
C ALA A 55 6.03 -11.57 -26.96
N MET A 56 5.35 -10.86 -27.85
CA MET A 56 5.14 -11.36 -29.24
C MET A 56 6.46 -11.41 -30.02
N VAL A 57 7.30 -10.37 -29.94
CA VAL A 57 8.51 -10.26 -30.76
C VAL A 57 9.64 -11.16 -30.23
N PHE A 58 9.90 -11.18 -28.92
CA PHE A 58 11.05 -11.88 -28.34
C PHE A 58 10.73 -13.29 -27.86
N GLN A 59 9.49 -13.57 -27.45
CA GLN A 59 9.09 -14.89 -26.96
C GLN A 59 8.25 -15.67 -27.98
N GLY A 60 7.89 -15.05 -29.13
CA GLY A 60 7.11 -15.70 -30.18
C GLY A 60 5.66 -16.02 -29.76
N VAL A 61 5.14 -15.38 -28.73
CA VAL A 61 3.77 -15.57 -28.23
C VAL A 61 2.78 -15.01 -29.27
N ASN A 62 1.77 -15.79 -29.66
CA ASN A 62 0.72 -15.29 -30.54
C ASN A 62 -0.28 -14.40 -29.77
N PHE A 63 -1.08 -13.62 -30.48
CA PHE A 63 -2.02 -12.68 -29.86
C PHE A 63 -3.10 -13.36 -29.02
N VAL A 64 -3.54 -14.55 -29.39
CA VAL A 64 -4.59 -15.30 -28.66
C VAL A 64 -4.04 -15.79 -27.32
N ASP A 65 -2.83 -16.36 -27.32
CA ASP A 65 -2.17 -16.80 -26.09
C ASP A 65 -1.83 -15.61 -25.19
N LEU A 66 -1.43 -14.48 -25.77
CA LEU A 66 -1.19 -13.24 -25.02
C LEU A 66 -2.45 -12.78 -24.29
N MET A 67 -3.61 -12.76 -24.96
CA MET A 67 -4.89 -12.42 -24.34
C MET A 67 -5.28 -13.43 -23.26
N ASN A 68 -5.03 -14.71 -23.49
CA ASN A 68 -5.25 -15.76 -22.51
C ASN A 68 -4.38 -15.57 -21.26
N TYR A 69 -3.10 -15.27 -21.44
CA TYR A 69 -2.18 -14.95 -20.32
C TYR A 69 -2.58 -13.68 -19.57
N ALA A 70 -3.04 -12.66 -20.30
CA ALA A 70 -3.52 -11.43 -19.66
C ALA A 70 -4.77 -11.69 -18.80
N PHE A 71 -5.67 -12.55 -19.22
CA PHE A 71 -6.92 -12.84 -18.50
C PHE A 71 -6.74 -13.91 -17.42
N ASN A 72 -6.19 -15.08 -17.76
CA ASN A 72 -6.08 -16.23 -16.87
C ASN A 72 -4.77 -16.27 -16.07
N GLY A 73 -3.76 -15.48 -16.49
CA GLY A 73 -2.39 -15.55 -15.96
C GLY A 73 -1.51 -16.47 -16.81
N PHE A 74 -0.20 -16.26 -16.69
CA PHE A 74 0.80 -17.12 -17.29
C PHE A 74 0.93 -18.40 -16.47
N SER A 75 0.98 -19.56 -17.14
CA SER A 75 1.16 -20.87 -16.51
C SER A 75 2.13 -21.71 -17.33
N ILE A 76 3.12 -22.28 -16.65
CA ILE A 76 4.12 -23.17 -17.22
C ILE A 76 4.50 -24.24 -16.19
N GLU A 77 4.77 -25.43 -16.63
CA GLU A 77 5.33 -26.51 -15.81
C GLU A 77 6.80 -26.70 -16.20
N THR A 78 7.71 -26.13 -15.42
CA THR A 78 9.16 -26.28 -15.64
C THR A 78 9.71 -27.56 -15.01
N GLY A 79 8.95 -28.21 -14.11
CA GLY A 79 9.37 -29.36 -13.32
C GLY A 79 10.27 -28.98 -12.13
N VAL A 80 10.47 -27.68 -11.87
CA VAL A 80 11.25 -27.18 -10.75
C VAL A 80 10.31 -26.49 -9.76
N SER A 81 10.07 -27.15 -8.63
CA SER A 81 9.08 -26.74 -7.62
C SER A 81 9.27 -25.33 -7.04
N ILE A 82 10.45 -24.75 -7.15
CA ILE A 82 10.76 -23.37 -6.73
C ILE A 82 10.41 -22.39 -7.84
N VAL A 83 10.57 -22.74 -9.10
CA VAL A 83 10.39 -21.86 -10.27
C VAL A 83 8.92 -21.74 -10.65
N ASP A 84 8.20 -22.87 -10.66
CA ASP A 84 6.79 -22.90 -11.08
C ASP A 84 5.89 -21.92 -10.32
N PRO A 85 5.94 -21.81 -8.97
CA PRO A 85 5.14 -20.82 -8.24
C PRO A 85 5.56 -19.36 -8.47
N MET A 86 6.78 -19.13 -8.93
CA MET A 86 7.26 -17.78 -9.28
C MET A 86 6.72 -17.31 -10.62
N LEU A 87 6.58 -18.22 -11.57
CA LEU A 87 6.14 -17.93 -12.94
C LEU A 87 4.61 -18.01 -13.11
N ASN A 88 3.96 -18.96 -12.43
CA ASN A 88 2.52 -19.21 -12.55
C ASN A 88 1.71 -18.21 -11.75
N ARG A 89 1.66 -16.97 -12.23
CA ARG A 89 1.02 -15.84 -11.55
C ARG A 89 0.42 -14.85 -12.54
N GLY A 90 -0.35 -13.93 -11.98
CA GLY A 90 -0.93 -12.81 -12.72
C GLY A 90 -2.29 -13.14 -13.32
N GLY A 91 -2.66 -12.35 -14.32
CA GLY A 91 -3.97 -12.39 -14.97
C GLY A 91 -5.06 -11.64 -14.21
N VAL A 92 -6.02 -11.10 -14.95
CA VAL A 92 -7.15 -10.36 -14.38
C VAL A 92 -7.98 -11.23 -13.43
N LEU A 93 -8.12 -12.53 -13.76
CA LEU A 93 -8.91 -13.46 -12.98
C LEU A 93 -8.33 -13.68 -11.57
N SER A 94 -7.01 -13.69 -11.43
CA SER A 94 -6.37 -13.83 -10.10
C SER A 94 -6.67 -12.65 -9.17
N MET A 95 -7.03 -11.49 -9.73
CA MET A 95 -7.38 -10.28 -8.98
C MET A 95 -8.88 -10.17 -8.67
N SER A 96 -9.71 -11.10 -9.16
CA SER A 96 -11.17 -11.05 -8.99
C SER A 96 -11.59 -11.12 -7.52
N GLU A 97 -10.97 -11.99 -6.72
CA GLU A 97 -11.24 -12.08 -5.27
C GLU A 97 -10.88 -10.77 -4.55
N LEU A 98 -9.80 -10.13 -4.99
CA LEU A 98 -9.35 -8.86 -4.45
C LEU A 98 -10.34 -7.75 -4.78
N LEU A 99 -10.87 -7.71 -6.01
CA LEU A 99 -11.91 -6.75 -6.42
C LEU A 99 -13.20 -6.92 -5.62
N VAL A 100 -13.66 -8.16 -5.42
CA VAL A 100 -14.84 -8.45 -4.60
C VAL A 100 -14.62 -8.01 -3.16
N THR A 101 -13.48 -8.35 -2.58
CA THR A 101 -13.13 -7.94 -1.21
C THR A 101 -13.06 -6.42 -1.09
N PHE A 102 -12.50 -5.73 -2.08
CA PHE A 102 -12.46 -4.27 -2.12
C PHE A 102 -13.87 -3.66 -2.14
N MET A 103 -14.76 -4.20 -2.95
CA MET A 103 -16.17 -3.74 -3.01
C MET A 103 -16.86 -3.90 -1.66
N VAL A 104 -16.76 -5.09 -1.04
CA VAL A 104 -17.38 -5.37 0.26
C VAL A 104 -16.80 -4.47 1.36
N ALA A 105 -15.47 -4.34 1.40
CA ALA A 105 -14.78 -3.48 2.36
C ALA A 105 -15.16 -2.00 2.21
N SER A 106 -15.32 -1.54 0.96
CA SER A 106 -15.74 -0.16 0.67
C SER A 106 -17.18 0.12 1.13
N VAL A 107 -18.10 -0.81 0.90
CA VAL A 107 -19.49 -0.72 1.39
C VAL A 107 -19.51 -0.72 2.92
N MET A 108 -18.76 -1.61 3.56
CA MET A 108 -18.66 -1.66 5.03
C MET A 108 -18.11 -0.35 5.60
N GLY A 109 -17.03 0.18 5.01
CA GLY A 109 -16.46 1.47 5.40
C GLY A 109 -17.45 2.62 5.26
N ALA A 110 -18.20 2.68 4.15
CA ALA A 110 -19.25 3.68 3.92
C ALA A 110 -20.36 3.60 4.96
N VAL A 111 -20.82 2.40 5.30
CA VAL A 111 -21.84 2.19 6.35
C VAL A 111 -21.34 2.68 7.70
N ILE A 112 -20.13 2.29 8.12
CA ILE A 112 -19.55 2.73 9.40
C ILE A 112 -19.43 4.25 9.45
N THR A 113 -18.97 4.87 8.36
CA THR A 113 -18.82 6.33 8.28
C THR A 113 -20.19 7.04 8.34
N SER A 114 -21.19 6.52 7.63
CA SER A 114 -22.52 7.14 7.56
C SER A 114 -23.33 7.02 8.85
N THR A 115 -23.02 6.05 9.71
CA THR A 115 -23.70 5.90 11.02
C THR A 115 -23.33 6.98 12.04
N GLY A 116 -22.28 7.77 11.81
CA GLY A 116 -21.77 8.76 12.74
C GLY A 116 -21.14 8.18 14.01
N ILE A 117 -20.95 6.87 14.12
CA ILE A 117 -20.32 6.21 15.27
C ILE A 117 -18.91 6.79 15.51
N LEU A 118 -18.16 7.03 14.44
CA LEU A 118 -16.81 7.58 14.52
C LEU A 118 -16.79 8.99 15.10
N ASP A 119 -17.75 9.84 14.73
CA ASP A 119 -17.90 11.19 15.26
C ASP A 119 -18.25 11.18 16.75
N VAL A 120 -19.15 10.29 17.16
CA VAL A 120 -19.53 10.12 18.57
C VAL A 120 -18.32 9.68 19.41
N LEU A 121 -17.56 8.70 18.91
CA LEU A 121 -16.35 8.22 19.57
C LEU A 121 -15.32 9.34 19.74
N ALA A 122 -15.07 10.11 18.69
CA ALA A 122 -14.12 11.21 18.72
C ALA A 122 -14.55 12.31 19.71
N LYS A 123 -15.75 12.86 19.51
CA LYS A 123 -16.23 14.02 20.28
C LYS A 123 -16.48 13.71 21.76
N ASN A 124 -17.07 12.56 22.07
CA ASN A 124 -17.48 12.23 23.42
C ASN A 124 -16.38 11.60 24.28
N VAL A 125 -15.42 10.93 23.65
CA VAL A 125 -14.36 10.20 24.35
C VAL A 125 -13.01 10.86 24.12
N LEU A 126 -12.54 10.90 22.89
CA LEU A 126 -11.13 11.18 22.61
C LEU A 126 -10.74 12.64 22.80
N LEU A 127 -11.54 13.60 22.32
CA LEU A 127 -11.21 15.03 22.43
C LEU A 127 -11.10 15.51 23.88
N LYS A 128 -11.79 14.88 24.81
CA LYS A 128 -11.72 15.22 26.24
C LYS A 128 -10.37 14.90 26.89
N PHE A 129 -9.61 13.97 26.33
CA PHE A 129 -8.29 13.59 26.85
C PHE A 129 -7.17 14.49 26.34
N ILE A 130 -7.43 15.32 25.33
CA ILE A 130 -6.41 16.14 24.70
C ILE A 130 -6.11 17.37 25.57
N LYS A 131 -5.00 17.32 26.28
CA LYS A 131 -4.54 18.41 27.14
C LYS A 131 -3.27 19.10 26.64
N ASN A 132 -2.51 18.45 25.78
CA ASN A 132 -1.27 18.95 25.22
C ASN A 132 -1.00 18.37 23.82
N ARG A 133 -0.01 18.95 23.11
CA ARG A 133 0.34 18.58 21.72
C ARG A 133 0.75 17.11 21.58
N THR A 134 1.45 16.56 22.57
CA THR A 134 1.87 15.14 22.57
C THR A 134 0.65 14.21 22.62
N VAL A 135 -0.31 14.51 23.50
CA VAL A 135 -1.54 13.74 23.61
C VAL A 135 -2.40 13.91 22.35
N LEU A 136 -2.41 15.11 21.74
CA LEU A 136 -3.11 15.33 20.47
C LEU A 136 -2.57 14.39 19.39
N VAL A 137 -1.26 14.36 19.15
CA VAL A 137 -0.63 13.46 18.17
C VAL A 137 -0.93 12.00 18.48
N PHE A 138 -0.80 11.58 19.74
CA PHE A 138 -1.08 10.21 20.17
C PHE A 138 -2.53 9.81 19.89
N VAL A 139 -3.49 10.63 20.31
CA VAL A 139 -4.92 10.37 20.12
C VAL A 139 -5.27 10.32 18.62
N THR A 140 -4.68 11.21 17.82
CA THR A 140 -4.87 11.20 16.36
C THR A 140 -4.34 9.91 15.72
N LEU A 141 -3.13 9.46 16.13
CA LEU A 141 -2.56 8.18 15.66
C LEU A 141 -3.49 7.01 15.99
N VAL A 142 -3.88 6.89 17.26
CA VAL A 142 -4.74 5.78 17.73
C VAL A 142 -6.09 5.79 17.02
N TYR A 143 -6.70 6.96 16.91
CA TYR A 143 -8.00 7.09 16.22
C TYR A 143 -7.91 6.69 14.76
N CYS A 144 -6.89 7.14 14.04
CA CYS A 144 -6.69 6.79 12.65
C CYS A 144 -6.46 5.28 12.47
N TYR A 145 -5.70 4.63 13.36
CA TYR A 145 -5.57 3.17 13.40
C TYR A 145 -6.92 2.48 13.59
N VAL A 146 -7.72 2.92 14.57
CA VAL A 146 -9.04 2.35 14.85
C VAL A 146 -9.95 2.48 13.62
N VAL A 147 -10.02 3.67 13.01
CA VAL A 147 -10.81 3.88 11.78
C VAL A 147 -10.33 2.97 10.67
N ASN A 148 -9.02 2.83 10.47
CA ASN A 148 -8.46 1.98 9.44
C ASN A 148 -8.81 0.50 9.65
N PHE A 149 -8.75 0.00 10.88
CA PHE A 149 -9.22 -1.35 11.21
C PHE A 149 -10.70 -1.53 10.96
N LEU A 150 -11.54 -0.58 11.34
CA LEU A 150 -13.00 -0.63 11.14
C LEU A 150 -13.40 -0.54 9.67
N THR A 151 -12.62 0.17 8.86
CA THR A 151 -12.86 0.33 7.41
C THR A 151 -12.12 -0.70 6.55
N ALA A 152 -11.70 -1.82 7.14
CA ALA A 152 -10.99 -2.91 6.46
C ALA A 152 -9.73 -2.45 5.70
N GLY A 153 -8.93 -1.57 6.31
CA GLY A 153 -7.73 -1.03 5.69
C GLY A 153 -8.02 0.07 4.66
N GLY A 154 -9.17 0.73 4.76
CA GLY A 154 -9.56 1.85 3.92
C GLY A 154 -8.76 3.12 4.23
N GLN A 155 -7.47 3.16 3.85
CA GLN A 155 -6.56 4.25 4.18
C GLN A 155 -7.10 5.64 3.81
N THR A 156 -7.72 5.80 2.64
CA THR A 156 -8.30 7.08 2.20
C THR A 156 -9.42 7.53 3.14
N VAL A 157 -10.31 6.62 3.53
CA VAL A 157 -11.41 6.91 4.45
C VAL A 157 -10.86 7.26 5.83
N SER A 158 -9.90 6.48 6.34
CA SER A 158 -9.32 6.70 7.67
C SER A 158 -8.59 8.04 7.76
N ILE A 159 -7.86 8.44 6.72
CA ILE A 159 -7.17 9.72 6.65
C ILE A 159 -8.19 10.87 6.62
N ILE A 160 -9.17 10.85 5.71
CA ILE A 160 -10.15 11.94 5.55
C ILE A 160 -11.00 12.10 6.82
N VAL A 161 -11.53 11.02 7.37
CA VAL A 161 -12.36 11.08 8.58
C VAL A 161 -11.55 11.58 9.78
N THR A 162 -10.31 11.11 9.92
CA THR A 162 -9.44 11.58 11.02
C THR A 162 -9.05 13.03 10.84
N GLU A 163 -8.73 13.48 9.62
CA GLU A 163 -8.44 14.88 9.32
C GLU A 163 -9.62 15.77 9.72
N GLN A 164 -10.81 15.50 9.22
CA GLN A 164 -12.02 16.26 9.52
C GLN A 164 -12.34 16.31 11.02
N THR A 165 -12.00 15.26 11.76
CA THR A 165 -12.25 15.17 13.19
C THR A 165 -11.29 16.03 14.01
N PHE A 166 -10.01 16.07 13.63
CA PHE A 166 -8.95 16.67 14.45
C PHE A 166 -8.42 18.01 13.92
N GLU A 167 -8.73 18.41 12.69
CA GLU A 167 -8.23 19.63 12.06
C GLU A 167 -8.43 20.86 12.95
N SER A 168 -9.65 21.10 13.44
CA SER A 168 -9.95 22.22 14.33
C SER A 168 -9.15 22.16 15.64
N THR A 169 -8.96 20.96 16.20
CA THR A 169 -8.20 20.79 17.45
C THR A 169 -6.71 21.10 17.26
N TYR A 170 -6.12 20.72 16.11
CA TYR A 170 -4.75 21.12 15.77
C TYR A 170 -4.63 22.64 15.63
N GLU A 171 -5.62 23.29 15.04
CA GLU A 171 -5.67 24.73 14.92
C GLU A 171 -5.80 25.43 16.28
N ASP A 172 -6.70 24.96 17.14
CA ASP A 172 -6.93 25.51 18.48
C ASP A 172 -5.68 25.39 19.38
N MET A 173 -4.92 24.30 19.21
CA MET A 173 -3.69 24.06 19.94
C MET A 173 -2.44 24.68 19.31
N ASN A 174 -2.60 25.50 18.27
CA ASN A 174 -1.52 26.15 17.53
C ASN A 174 -0.48 25.13 17.00
N VAL A 175 -0.94 24.04 16.40
CA VAL A 175 -0.12 23.03 15.75
C VAL A 175 -0.37 23.07 14.23
N SER A 176 0.70 23.07 13.45
CA SER A 176 0.61 23.15 11.99
C SER A 176 -0.10 21.94 11.37
N ARG A 177 -0.86 22.16 10.30
CA ARG A 177 -1.47 21.11 9.48
C ARG A 177 -0.44 20.14 8.89
N LYS A 178 0.82 20.54 8.73
CA LYS A 178 1.91 19.64 8.32
C LYS A 178 2.13 18.50 9.32
N VAL A 179 1.97 18.81 10.62
CA VAL A 179 2.09 17.81 11.68
C VAL A 179 0.91 16.85 11.63
N LEU A 180 -0.31 17.36 11.41
CA LEU A 180 -1.49 16.53 11.19
C LEU A 180 -1.30 15.61 9.99
N SER A 181 -0.93 16.16 8.82
CA SER A 181 -0.71 15.39 7.60
C SER A 181 0.30 14.26 7.80
N ARG A 182 1.46 14.54 8.43
CA ARG A 182 2.43 13.51 8.76
C ARG A 182 1.84 12.45 9.69
N THR A 183 1.12 12.85 10.73
CA THR A 183 0.50 11.92 11.68
C THR A 183 -0.50 11.00 10.99
N LEU A 184 -1.26 11.51 10.03
CA LEU A 184 -2.20 10.74 9.22
C LEU A 184 -1.50 9.74 8.30
N GLU A 185 -0.39 10.12 7.67
CA GLU A 185 0.42 9.21 6.86
C GLU A 185 1.04 8.11 7.73
N ASP A 186 1.62 8.47 8.88
CA ASP A 186 2.27 7.54 9.80
C ASP A 186 1.29 6.51 10.42
N SER A 187 0.01 6.83 10.43
CA SER A 187 -1.05 5.96 10.97
C SER A 187 -1.98 5.38 9.89
N GLY A 188 -2.52 6.19 9.02
CA GLY A 188 -3.52 5.78 8.04
C GLY A 188 -2.92 4.99 6.88
N THR A 189 -1.89 5.53 6.24
CA THR A 189 -1.26 4.88 5.09
C THR A 189 -0.50 3.63 5.51
N LEU A 190 0.35 3.75 6.54
CA LEU A 190 1.22 2.65 6.94
C LEU A 190 0.48 1.51 7.63
N SER A 191 -0.64 1.77 8.31
CA SER A 191 -1.38 0.70 8.99
C SER A 191 -2.27 -0.15 8.05
N ALA A 192 -2.55 0.31 6.85
CA ALA A 192 -3.43 -0.43 5.93
C ALA A 192 -2.96 -1.88 5.66
N PRO A 193 -1.65 -2.14 5.41
CA PRO A 193 -1.17 -3.50 5.15
C PRO A 193 -1.11 -4.42 6.37
N ILE A 194 -1.41 -3.95 7.58
CA ILE A 194 -1.43 -4.82 8.79
C ILE A 194 -2.85 -5.16 9.25
N VAL A 195 -3.87 -4.65 8.59
CA VAL A 195 -5.26 -5.05 8.82
C VAL A 195 -5.49 -6.43 8.17
N PRO A 196 -5.63 -7.54 8.91
CA PRO A 196 -5.56 -8.89 8.33
C PRO A 196 -6.64 -9.16 7.26
N TRP A 197 -7.79 -8.51 7.39
CA TRP A 197 -8.92 -8.57 6.44
C TRP A 197 -8.95 -7.36 5.49
N GLY A 198 -7.89 -6.57 5.49
CA GLY A 198 -7.82 -5.33 4.72
C GLY A 198 -7.43 -5.58 3.26
N VAL A 199 -7.91 -4.70 2.39
CA VAL A 199 -7.62 -4.75 0.94
C VAL A 199 -6.12 -4.70 0.66
N ALA A 200 -5.40 -3.82 1.36
CA ALA A 200 -3.95 -3.71 1.20
C ALA A 200 -3.21 -4.99 1.61
N THR A 201 -3.65 -5.66 2.69
CA THR A 201 -3.10 -6.94 3.13
C THR A 201 -3.35 -8.04 2.10
N ILE A 202 -4.57 -8.14 1.58
CA ILE A 202 -4.92 -9.14 0.56
C ILE A 202 -4.10 -8.90 -0.71
N TYR A 203 -3.91 -7.63 -1.12
CA TYR A 203 -3.06 -7.28 -2.23
C TYR A 203 -1.61 -7.72 -2.02
N VAL A 204 -1.02 -7.42 -0.86
CA VAL A 204 0.36 -7.84 -0.52
C VAL A 204 0.49 -9.36 -0.54
N MET A 205 -0.47 -10.08 0.04
CA MET A 205 -0.51 -11.55 0.02
C MET A 205 -0.56 -12.09 -1.41
N GLY A 206 -1.41 -11.51 -2.27
CA GLY A 206 -1.54 -11.92 -3.66
C GLY A 206 -0.28 -11.68 -4.48
N VAL A 207 0.35 -10.52 -4.33
CA VAL A 207 1.56 -10.15 -5.08
C VAL A 207 2.79 -10.92 -4.61
N LEU A 208 2.98 -11.04 -3.29
CA LEU A 208 4.16 -11.72 -2.72
C LEU A 208 3.97 -13.23 -2.59
N GLY A 209 2.72 -13.74 -2.72
CA GLY A 209 2.39 -15.15 -2.53
C GLY A 209 2.68 -15.64 -1.11
N CYS A 210 2.47 -14.78 -0.12
CA CYS A 210 2.65 -15.08 1.28
C CYS A 210 1.31 -15.04 2.03
N SER A 211 1.26 -15.58 3.23
CA SER A 211 0.12 -15.44 4.15
C SER A 211 0.25 -14.17 5.00
N THR A 212 -0.73 -13.90 5.87
CA THR A 212 -0.68 -12.82 6.88
C THR A 212 0.51 -12.93 7.85
N ALA A 213 1.26 -14.03 7.82
CA ALA A 213 2.48 -14.23 8.61
C ALA A 213 3.59 -13.19 8.33
N TYR A 214 3.49 -12.39 7.27
CA TYR A 214 4.41 -11.28 7.02
C TYR A 214 4.22 -10.11 8.00
N ILE A 215 3.01 -9.94 8.57
CA ILE A 215 2.66 -8.77 9.40
C ILE A 215 3.67 -8.52 10.54
N PRO A 216 4.07 -9.51 11.34
CA PRO A 216 5.08 -9.30 12.39
C PRO A 216 6.45 -8.87 11.88
N TYR A 217 6.76 -9.14 10.62
CA TYR A 217 8.03 -8.79 9.98
C TYR A 217 8.00 -7.42 9.28
N ALA A 218 6.86 -6.78 9.21
CA ALA A 218 6.69 -5.44 8.64
C ALA A 218 7.13 -4.34 9.63
N TRP A 219 8.37 -4.42 10.13
CA TRP A 219 8.92 -3.58 11.20
C TRP A 219 8.73 -2.08 10.99
N PHE A 220 8.82 -1.63 9.75
CA PHE A 220 8.67 -0.21 9.41
C PHE A 220 7.32 0.36 9.87
N ILE A 221 6.25 -0.42 9.74
CA ILE A 221 4.90 -0.01 10.10
C ILE A 221 4.76 0.21 11.62
N PHE A 222 5.49 -0.55 12.43
CA PHE A 222 5.48 -0.41 13.89
C PHE A 222 6.45 0.66 14.39
N VAL A 223 7.57 0.83 13.71
CA VAL A 223 8.63 1.77 14.11
C VAL A 223 8.22 3.21 13.83
N VAL A 224 7.56 3.51 12.70
CA VAL A 224 7.22 4.88 12.30
C VAL A 224 6.29 5.59 13.29
N PRO A 225 5.19 4.99 13.78
CA PRO A 225 4.36 5.62 14.82
C PRO A 225 5.12 5.91 16.12
N ILE A 226 6.10 5.06 16.48
CA ILE A 226 6.98 5.31 17.64
C ILE A 226 7.83 6.55 17.39
N PHE A 227 8.39 6.71 16.18
CA PHE A 227 9.13 7.93 15.83
C PHE A 227 8.25 9.17 15.84
N SER A 228 7.01 9.09 15.35
CA SER A 228 6.03 10.19 15.46
C SER A 228 5.79 10.58 16.91
N MET A 229 5.69 9.61 17.82
CA MET A 229 5.56 9.87 19.25
C MET A 229 6.80 10.50 19.86
N ILE A 230 8.00 10.03 19.50
CA ILE A 230 9.26 10.65 19.93
C ILE A 230 9.31 12.12 19.48
N CYS A 231 8.96 12.40 18.22
CA CYS A 231 8.87 13.76 17.70
C CYS A 231 7.87 14.62 18.49
N ALA A 232 6.70 14.06 18.82
CA ALA A 232 5.68 14.76 19.60
C ALA A 232 6.13 15.07 21.04
N ILE A 233 6.90 14.18 21.67
CA ILE A 233 7.44 14.35 23.02
C ILE A 233 8.60 15.35 23.03
N THR A 234 9.51 15.24 22.09
CA THR A 234 10.73 16.07 22.02
C THR A 234 10.48 17.45 21.42
N GLY A 235 9.38 17.62 20.67
CA GLY A 235 9.10 18.84 19.90
C GLY A 235 9.88 18.92 18.58
N ILE A 236 10.72 17.92 18.27
CA ILE A 236 11.48 17.88 17.02
C ILE A 236 10.49 17.60 15.85
N GLY A 237 10.51 18.47 14.82
CA GLY A 237 9.60 18.33 13.69
C GLY A 237 8.14 18.65 14.02
N ILE A 238 7.88 19.31 15.13
CA ILE A 238 6.59 19.93 15.42
C ILE A 238 6.69 21.42 15.08
N TRP A 239 5.77 21.89 14.27
CA TRP A 239 5.66 23.29 13.87
C TRP A 239 4.36 23.90 14.38
N ASP A 240 4.39 25.19 14.66
CA ASP A 240 3.20 25.99 14.92
C ASP A 240 2.48 26.40 13.62
N LYS A 241 1.37 27.12 13.73
CA LYS A 241 0.62 27.61 12.56
C LYS A 241 1.42 28.56 11.67
N GLU A 242 2.41 29.27 12.23
CA GLU A 242 3.30 30.17 11.49
C GLU A 242 4.51 29.41 10.90
N GLU A 243 4.48 28.09 10.92
CA GLU A 243 5.54 27.20 10.45
C GLU A 243 6.89 27.39 11.16
N LYS A 244 6.86 27.88 12.41
CA LYS A 244 8.03 27.97 13.27
C LYS A 244 8.21 26.66 14.05
N PRO A 245 9.44 26.16 14.21
CA PRO A 245 9.68 24.95 15.00
C PRO A 245 9.34 25.21 16.45
N VAL A 246 8.51 24.35 17.02
CA VAL A 246 8.16 24.38 18.43
C VAL A 246 9.29 23.72 19.20
N ARG A 247 10.26 24.51 19.66
CA ARG A 247 11.27 24.06 20.63
C ARG A 247 10.68 24.07 22.03
N LYS A 248 10.94 22.99 22.80
CA LYS A 248 10.74 23.02 24.26
C LYS A 248 11.74 23.93 24.89
#